data_d7d887c1c646808ff9eddae577639d2e
#
_entry.id   d7d887c1c646808ff9eddae577639d2e
#
_cell.length_a   1.000
_cell.length_b   1.000
_cell.length_c   1.000
_cell.angle_alpha   90.00
_cell.angle_beta   90.00
_cell.angle_gamma   90.00
#
_symmetry.space_group_name_H-M   'P 1'
#
loop_
_entity.id
_entity.type
_entity.pdbx_description
1 polymer ?
#
loop_
_entity_poly.entity_id
_entity_poly.type
_entity_poly.pdbx_seq_one_letter_code
_entity_poly.pdbx_strand_id
1 'polypeptide(L)'
;MRNEANFNIEIAIEGCINSLAEKFLKWPYNFFTESDAHSYLYYYIFRSGPKALKLLYPTNEKGIKTVLIHREYPTSFRYRKNSMQLDEAGGRGHYDLVVLNPAFLKKHSLEQVIAKNYKKCRKEEKNQLLAAIEFKLIVSPLSKSVRQEIKKDFTKLSWALDLGQAVNSYMIVFNRVRPEDGFINQFKSFSEESPEVKGIYVESSKMGGRHYRVIYTDNWTTRLRYEKS
;
A
#
# COMPACT_ATOMS: atom_id res chain seq x y z
N MET A 1 13.46 -0.76 19.42
CA MET A 1 12.58 -1.94 19.68
C MET A 1 11.26 -1.70 18.94
N ARG A 2 10.92 -2.48 17.91
CA ARG A 2 9.56 -2.47 17.33
C ARG A 2 8.64 -2.99 18.41
N ASN A 3 7.56 -2.25 18.70
CA ASN A 3 6.59 -2.61 19.75
C ASN A 3 5.85 -3.88 19.27
N GLU A 4 5.67 -4.91 20.11
CA GLU A 4 5.03 -6.19 19.74
C GLU A 4 3.65 -6.01 19.10
N ALA A 5 2.91 -4.98 19.52
CA ALA A 5 1.61 -4.63 18.93
C ALA A 5 1.72 -4.19 17.45
N ASN A 6 2.79 -3.48 17.08
CA ASN A 6 3.02 -3.07 15.69
C ASN A 6 3.43 -4.25 14.79
N PHE A 7 4.20 -5.19 15.33
CA PHE A 7 4.59 -6.42 14.64
C PHE A 7 3.37 -7.29 14.29
N ASN A 8 2.43 -7.45 15.22
CA ASN A 8 1.19 -8.19 15.00
C ASN A 8 0.30 -7.57 13.91
N ILE A 9 0.25 -6.24 13.82
CA ILE A 9 -0.52 -5.53 12.78
C ILE A 9 0.14 -5.68 11.41
N GLU A 10 1.46 -5.61 11.33
CA GLU A 10 2.24 -5.82 10.11
C GLU A 10 1.97 -7.21 9.51
N ILE A 11 2.14 -8.27 10.30
CA ILE A 11 1.86 -9.66 9.90
C ILE A 11 0.42 -9.82 9.42
N ALA A 12 -0.52 -9.20 10.11
CA ALA A 12 -1.93 -9.30 9.76
C ALA A 12 -2.26 -8.57 8.44
N ILE A 13 -1.65 -7.42 8.17
CA ILE A 13 -1.80 -6.71 6.90
C ILE A 13 -1.20 -7.55 5.76
N GLU A 14 0.00 -8.10 5.94
CA GLU A 14 0.61 -9.00 4.97
C GLU A 14 -0.25 -10.25 4.70
N GLY A 15 -0.83 -10.83 5.74
CA GLY A 15 -1.78 -11.95 5.60
C GLY A 15 -3.02 -11.59 4.78
N CYS A 16 -3.54 -10.38 4.94
CA CYS A 16 -4.66 -9.88 4.13
C CYS A 16 -4.24 -9.61 2.67
N ILE A 17 -3.03 -9.08 2.45
CA ILE A 17 -2.47 -8.87 1.10
C ILE A 17 -2.24 -10.23 0.42
N ASN A 18 -1.72 -11.23 1.14
CA ASN A 18 -1.57 -12.58 0.63
C ASN A 18 -2.91 -13.20 0.24
N SER A 19 -3.97 -13.05 1.06
CA SER A 19 -5.32 -13.51 0.72
C SER A 19 -5.88 -12.82 -0.53
N LEU A 20 -5.55 -11.54 -0.72
CA LEU A 20 -5.89 -10.80 -1.95
C LEU A 20 -5.11 -11.36 -3.16
N ALA A 21 -3.81 -11.64 -2.99
CA ALA A 21 -2.97 -12.25 -4.02
C ALA A 21 -3.49 -13.64 -4.45
N GLU A 22 -3.86 -14.49 -3.50
CA GLU A 22 -4.51 -15.79 -3.78
C GLU A 22 -5.82 -15.62 -4.55
N LYS A 23 -6.64 -14.64 -4.18
CA LYS A 23 -7.87 -14.31 -4.89
C LYS A 23 -7.58 -13.91 -6.33
N PHE A 24 -6.57 -13.06 -6.56
CA PHE A 24 -6.16 -12.64 -7.89
C PHE A 24 -5.64 -13.82 -8.72
N LEU A 25 -4.79 -14.69 -8.15
CA LEU A 25 -4.28 -15.88 -8.83
C LEU A 25 -5.43 -16.81 -9.31
N LYS A 26 -6.42 -16.99 -8.45
CA LYS A 26 -7.57 -17.89 -8.76
C LYS A 26 -8.55 -17.27 -9.75
N TRP A 27 -8.81 -15.96 -9.65
CA TRP A 27 -9.80 -15.25 -10.45
C TRP A 27 -9.30 -13.88 -10.93
N PRO A 28 -8.27 -13.80 -11.80
CA PRO A 28 -7.67 -12.52 -12.21
C PRO A 28 -8.64 -11.59 -12.93
N TYR A 29 -9.66 -12.15 -13.58
CA TYR A 29 -10.68 -11.39 -14.30
C TYR A 29 -11.81 -10.84 -13.42
N ASN A 30 -11.79 -11.09 -12.11
CA ASN A 30 -12.65 -10.39 -11.15
C ASN A 30 -12.11 -9.01 -10.77
N PHE A 31 -10.93 -8.64 -11.29
CA PHE A 31 -10.29 -7.36 -11.06
C PHE A 31 -10.29 -6.57 -12.38
N PHE A 32 -11.24 -5.67 -12.56
CA PHE A 32 -11.35 -4.83 -13.76
C PHE A 32 -10.53 -3.56 -13.62
N THR A 33 -10.46 -3.01 -12.42
CA THR A 33 -9.78 -1.77 -12.06
C THR A 33 -8.95 -1.93 -10.79
N GLU A 34 -8.07 -0.98 -10.52
CA GLU A 34 -7.35 -0.89 -9.25
C GLU A 34 -8.32 -0.77 -8.06
N SER A 35 -9.47 -0.11 -8.26
CA SER A 35 -10.52 0.01 -7.26
C SER A 35 -11.08 -1.32 -6.78
N ASP A 36 -11.09 -2.36 -7.63
CA ASP A 36 -11.52 -3.69 -7.20
C ASP A 36 -10.50 -4.28 -6.22
N ALA A 37 -9.19 -4.12 -6.48
CA ALA A 37 -8.14 -4.56 -5.57
C ALA A 37 -8.23 -3.85 -4.22
N HIS A 38 -8.44 -2.51 -4.22
CA HIS A 38 -8.65 -1.73 -3.00
C HIS A 38 -9.86 -2.25 -2.20
N SER A 39 -10.97 -2.52 -2.88
CA SER A 39 -12.21 -2.97 -2.24
C SER A 39 -12.06 -4.37 -1.63
N TYR A 40 -11.40 -5.30 -2.34
CA TYR A 40 -11.10 -6.61 -1.81
C TYR A 40 -10.13 -6.55 -0.62
N LEU A 41 -9.05 -5.74 -0.68
CA LEU A 41 -8.14 -5.62 0.45
C LEU A 41 -8.84 -5.00 1.67
N TYR A 42 -9.63 -3.93 1.46
CA TYR A 42 -10.44 -3.35 2.52
C TYR A 42 -11.35 -4.41 3.18
N TYR A 43 -12.03 -5.23 2.35
CA TYR A 43 -12.87 -6.31 2.82
C TYR A 43 -12.08 -7.36 3.62
N TYR A 44 -10.90 -7.79 3.14
CA TYR A 44 -10.07 -8.77 3.85
C TYR A 44 -9.58 -8.24 5.20
N ILE A 45 -9.10 -7.01 5.24
CA ILE A 45 -8.66 -6.40 6.50
C ILE A 45 -9.86 -6.30 7.47
N PHE A 46 -11.03 -5.89 6.98
CA PHE A 46 -12.22 -5.73 7.81
C PHE A 46 -12.81 -7.07 8.27
N ARG A 47 -12.79 -8.11 7.44
CA ARG A 47 -13.35 -9.42 7.76
C ARG A 47 -12.38 -10.32 8.54
N SER A 48 -11.14 -10.43 8.08
CA SER A 48 -10.16 -11.43 8.52
C SER A 48 -8.99 -10.82 9.27
N GLY A 49 -8.82 -9.51 9.20
CA GLY A 49 -7.78 -8.78 9.91
C GLY A 49 -7.95 -8.83 11.44
N PRO A 50 -6.96 -8.34 12.19
CA PRO A 50 -7.02 -8.30 13.64
C PRO A 50 -8.23 -7.53 14.14
N LYS A 51 -8.78 -7.95 15.28
CA LYS A 51 -9.91 -7.25 15.92
C LYS A 51 -9.63 -5.76 16.06
N ALA A 52 -8.40 -5.39 16.34
CA ALA A 52 -7.97 -3.99 16.41
C ALA A 52 -8.28 -3.17 15.15
N LEU A 53 -8.17 -3.72 13.94
CA LEU A 53 -8.45 -3.00 12.69
C LEU A 53 -9.95 -2.90 12.36
N LYS A 54 -10.79 -3.70 13.02
CA LYS A 54 -12.26 -3.74 12.81
C LYS A 54 -13.03 -2.80 13.74
N LEU A 55 -12.40 -2.33 14.81
CA LEU A 55 -13.05 -1.49 15.81
C LEU A 55 -13.16 -0.04 15.33
N LEU A 56 -14.18 0.63 15.86
CA LEU A 56 -14.27 2.09 15.78
C LEU A 56 -13.39 2.70 16.89
N TYR A 57 -12.43 3.50 16.47
CA TYR A 57 -11.52 4.19 17.37
C TYR A 57 -12.01 5.59 17.71
N PRO A 58 -11.92 5.99 19.00
CA PRO A 58 -12.25 7.37 19.37
C PRO A 58 -11.24 8.33 18.74
N THR A 59 -11.75 9.44 18.28
CA THR A 59 -10.95 10.58 17.81
C THR A 59 -10.72 11.55 18.99
N ASN A 60 -10.00 12.64 18.74
CA ASN A 60 -9.87 13.73 19.70
C ASN A 60 -11.23 14.40 20.00
N GLU A 61 -12.20 14.32 19.07
CA GLU A 61 -13.51 14.94 19.23
C GLU A 61 -14.45 14.03 20.01
N LYS A 62 -15.05 14.59 21.10
CA LYS A 62 -15.92 13.83 22.00
C LYS A 62 -17.10 13.20 21.25
N GLY A 63 -17.25 11.88 21.43
CA GLY A 63 -18.34 11.12 20.84
C GLY A 63 -18.11 10.67 19.39
N ILE A 64 -17.06 11.15 18.71
CA ILE A 64 -16.76 10.78 17.34
C ILE A 64 -15.78 9.60 17.32
N LYS A 65 -16.13 8.57 16.55
CA LYS A 65 -15.32 7.39 16.31
C LYS A 65 -15.17 7.14 14.81
N THR A 66 -14.02 6.60 14.38
CA THR A 66 -13.77 6.23 12.99
C THR A 66 -13.07 4.88 12.91
N VAL A 67 -13.09 4.27 11.72
CA VAL A 67 -12.27 3.11 11.38
C VAL A 67 -10.83 3.57 11.13
N LEU A 68 -9.88 2.64 11.18
CA LEU A 68 -8.47 2.95 10.88
C LEU A 68 -8.15 2.91 9.39
N ILE A 69 -8.98 2.25 8.57
CA ILE A 69 -8.71 2.01 7.15
C ILE A 69 -9.38 3.08 6.33
N HIS A 70 -8.60 3.79 5.51
CA HIS A 70 -9.09 4.84 4.63
C HIS A 70 -8.49 4.72 3.23
N ARG A 71 -9.26 5.13 2.22
CA ARG A 71 -8.83 5.20 0.81
C ARG A 71 -8.47 6.65 0.47
N GLU A 72 -7.64 6.80 -0.58
CA GLU A 72 -7.26 8.11 -1.13
C GLU A 72 -6.73 9.08 -0.04
N TYR A 73 -5.91 8.55 0.86
CA TYR A 73 -5.40 9.34 1.98
C TYR A 73 -4.17 10.17 1.56
N PRO A 74 -4.14 11.48 1.86
CA PRO A 74 -3.10 12.35 1.34
C PRO A 74 -1.73 12.13 2.00
N THR A 75 -0.67 12.32 1.22
CA THR A 75 0.70 12.34 1.73
C THR A 75 0.92 13.52 2.70
N SER A 76 1.83 13.37 3.65
CA SER A 76 2.24 14.45 4.55
C SER A 76 3.24 15.42 3.93
N PHE A 77 3.73 15.13 2.78
CA PHE A 77 4.72 15.87 2.03
C PHE A 77 4.17 16.29 0.67
N ARG A 78 4.84 17.27 0.06
CA ARG A 78 4.57 17.76 -1.28
C ARG A 78 5.73 17.43 -2.20
N TYR A 79 5.45 17.22 -3.47
CA TYR A 79 6.46 16.91 -4.47
C TYR A 79 6.02 17.29 -5.88
N ARG A 80 6.99 17.46 -6.77
CA ARG A 80 6.75 17.63 -8.20
C ARG A 80 6.55 16.26 -8.85
N LYS A 81 5.35 15.95 -9.28
CA LYS A 81 4.99 14.64 -9.85
C LYS A 81 5.86 14.24 -11.06
N ASN A 82 6.30 15.21 -11.86
CA ASN A 82 7.07 14.91 -13.08
C ASN A 82 8.52 14.52 -12.78
N SER A 83 9.18 15.23 -11.88
CA SER A 83 10.59 14.99 -11.51
C SER A 83 10.76 14.08 -10.30
N MET A 84 9.69 13.77 -9.59
CA MET A 84 9.75 13.04 -8.30
C MET A 84 10.78 13.66 -7.36
N GLN A 85 10.62 14.95 -7.08
CA GLN A 85 11.45 15.71 -6.14
C GLN A 85 10.55 16.31 -5.06
N LEU A 86 10.95 16.16 -3.80
CA LEU A 86 10.28 16.82 -2.68
C LEU A 86 10.34 18.33 -2.88
N ASP A 87 9.18 18.99 -2.85
CA ASP A 87 9.04 20.42 -3.11
C ASP A 87 7.80 20.97 -2.43
N GLU A 88 7.97 21.95 -1.56
CA GLU A 88 6.88 22.61 -0.84
C GLU A 88 5.86 23.30 -1.77
N ALA A 89 6.32 23.76 -2.95
CA ALA A 89 5.46 24.32 -3.98
C ALA A 89 4.78 23.25 -4.83
N GLY A 90 5.17 21.98 -4.66
CA GLY A 90 4.60 20.84 -5.37
C GLY A 90 3.18 20.53 -4.95
N GLY A 91 2.57 19.57 -5.65
CA GLY A 91 1.28 18.98 -5.28
C GLY A 91 1.42 17.94 -4.18
N ARG A 92 0.30 17.62 -3.54
CA ARG A 92 0.21 16.46 -2.64
C ARG A 92 -0.17 15.22 -3.44
N GLY A 93 0.42 14.09 -3.07
CA GLY A 93 -0.04 12.79 -3.51
C GLY A 93 -1.12 12.23 -2.58
N HIS A 94 -1.65 11.08 -2.98
CA HIS A 94 -2.54 10.26 -2.16
C HIS A 94 -2.03 8.83 -2.18
N TYR A 95 -2.25 8.11 -1.09
CA TYR A 95 -2.10 6.67 -1.04
C TYR A 95 -3.43 6.01 -1.39
N ASP A 96 -3.39 4.92 -2.12
CA ASP A 96 -4.60 4.20 -2.50
C ASP A 96 -5.37 3.67 -1.28
N LEU A 97 -4.63 3.17 -0.29
CA LEU A 97 -5.19 2.72 0.98
C LEU A 97 -4.20 2.95 2.12
N VAL A 98 -4.70 3.35 3.28
CA VAL A 98 -3.89 3.49 4.49
C VAL A 98 -4.55 2.84 5.70
N VAL A 99 -3.72 2.52 6.68
CA VAL A 99 -4.16 2.17 8.03
C VAL A 99 -3.65 3.26 8.97
N LEU A 100 -4.56 4.05 9.55
CA LEU A 100 -4.22 5.13 10.49
C LEU A 100 -3.69 4.59 11.82
N ASN A 101 -2.81 5.35 12.44
CA ASN A 101 -2.35 5.06 13.80
C ASN A 101 -3.40 5.55 14.83
N PRO A 102 -3.91 4.69 15.72
CA PRO A 102 -4.87 5.10 16.75
C PRO A 102 -4.35 6.23 17.66
N ALA A 103 -3.05 6.27 17.92
CA ALA A 103 -2.44 7.34 18.72
C ALA A 103 -2.56 8.70 18.03
N PHE A 104 -2.40 8.73 16.70
CA PHE A 104 -2.59 9.92 15.88
C PHE A 104 -4.05 10.42 15.93
N LEU A 105 -5.04 9.52 15.83
CA LEU A 105 -6.45 9.87 15.91
C LEU A 105 -6.84 10.49 17.27
N LYS A 106 -6.26 10.00 18.36
CA LYS A 106 -6.54 10.51 19.72
C LYS A 106 -5.96 11.90 19.96
N LYS A 107 -4.91 12.26 19.24
CA LYS A 107 -4.16 13.50 19.45
C LYS A 107 -4.69 14.66 18.60
N HIS A 108 -5.27 14.38 17.43
CA HIS A 108 -5.64 15.37 16.44
C HIS A 108 -7.13 15.41 16.18
N SER A 109 -7.66 16.61 15.86
CA SER A 109 -9.04 16.76 15.38
C SER A 109 -9.24 16.05 14.05
N LEU A 110 -10.48 15.68 13.72
CA LEU A 110 -10.81 15.08 12.43
C LEU A 110 -10.39 15.95 11.26
N GLU A 111 -10.53 17.26 11.37
CA GLU A 111 -10.09 18.20 10.35
C GLU A 111 -8.59 18.11 10.08
N GLN A 112 -7.81 17.92 11.14
CA GLN A 112 -6.37 17.68 11.05
C GLN A 112 -6.04 16.32 10.47
N VAL A 113 -6.78 15.28 10.86
CA VAL A 113 -6.63 13.92 10.35
C VAL A 113 -7.00 13.85 8.86
N ILE A 114 -8.12 14.45 8.46
CA ILE A 114 -8.61 14.46 7.06
C ILE A 114 -7.80 15.40 6.16
N ALA A 115 -6.96 16.23 6.73
CA ALA A 115 -6.00 17.05 5.98
C ALA A 115 -6.52 18.29 5.25
N LYS A 116 -7.68 18.80 5.56
CA LYS A 116 -8.13 20.07 4.96
C LYS A 116 -7.26 21.25 5.39
N ASN A 117 -6.80 21.29 6.64
CA ASN A 117 -5.97 22.38 7.21
C ASN A 117 -4.52 21.97 7.51
N TYR A 118 -3.89 21.36 6.59
CA TYR A 118 -2.64 20.65 6.67
C TYR A 118 -1.38 21.45 7.09
N LYS A 119 -1.36 22.77 6.90
CA LYS A 119 -0.12 23.54 6.98
C LYS A 119 0.57 23.55 8.35
N LYS A 120 -0.14 23.35 9.45
CA LYS A 120 0.43 23.50 10.81
C LYS A 120 0.80 22.20 11.54
N CYS A 121 0.13 21.08 11.30
CA CYS A 121 0.20 19.93 12.23
C CYS A 121 0.97 18.70 11.76
N ARG A 122 1.38 18.59 10.51
CA ARG A 122 1.84 17.31 9.97
C ARG A 122 3.33 17.17 9.68
N LYS A 123 4.08 18.25 9.57
CA LYS A 123 5.53 18.14 9.30
C LYS A 123 6.32 17.52 10.46
N GLU A 124 5.81 17.65 11.67
CA GLU A 124 6.55 17.26 12.88
C GLU A 124 6.08 15.92 13.48
N GLU A 125 4.94 15.37 13.03
CA GLU A 125 4.40 14.19 13.66
C GLU A 125 4.74 12.92 12.89
N LYS A 126 5.52 12.07 13.54
CA LYS A 126 5.90 10.76 13.04
C LYS A 126 4.80 9.71 13.28
N ASN A 127 4.81 8.67 12.46
CA ASN A 127 3.95 7.48 12.59
C ASN A 127 2.45 7.79 12.55
N GLN A 128 2.03 8.68 11.64
CA GLN A 128 0.61 8.96 11.41
C GLN A 128 -0.13 7.71 10.89
N LEU A 129 0.58 6.89 10.12
CA LEU A 129 0.06 5.69 9.47
C LEU A 129 0.77 4.46 10.02
N LEU A 130 0.03 3.41 10.33
CA LEU A 130 0.58 2.07 10.56
C LEU A 130 1.00 1.42 9.23
N ALA A 131 0.26 1.72 8.15
CA ALA A 131 0.59 1.28 6.80
C ALA A 131 0.15 2.30 5.74
N ALA A 132 0.98 2.45 4.69
CA ALA A 132 0.66 3.10 3.43
C ALA A 132 0.74 2.07 2.31
N ILE A 133 -0.25 2.02 1.43
CA ILE A 133 -0.39 0.96 0.42
C ILE A 133 -0.71 1.59 -0.93
N GLU A 134 0.02 1.17 -1.97
CA GLU A 134 -0.21 1.51 -3.36
C GLU A 134 -0.51 0.24 -4.17
N PHE A 135 -1.39 0.39 -5.15
CA PHE A 135 -1.77 -0.67 -6.07
C PHE A 135 -1.44 -0.32 -7.52
N LYS A 136 -1.13 -1.34 -8.30
CA LYS A 136 -1.13 -1.24 -9.75
C LYS A 136 -1.72 -2.51 -10.35
N LEU A 137 -2.73 -2.33 -11.21
CA LEU A 137 -3.33 -3.42 -11.98
C LEU A 137 -2.95 -3.30 -13.45
N ILE A 138 -2.17 -4.26 -13.94
CA ILE A 138 -1.72 -4.33 -15.33
C ILE A 138 -2.71 -5.17 -16.13
N VAL A 139 -3.44 -4.51 -17.01
CA VAL A 139 -4.52 -5.10 -17.84
C VAL A 139 -4.22 -5.10 -19.34
N SER A 140 -3.14 -4.45 -19.73
CA SER A 140 -2.64 -4.33 -21.12
C SER A 140 -1.11 -4.47 -21.12
N PRO A 141 -0.46 -4.69 -22.26
CA PRO A 141 1.01 -4.74 -22.32
C PRO A 141 1.66 -3.54 -21.64
N LEU A 142 2.70 -3.81 -20.86
CA LEU A 142 3.37 -2.81 -20.04
C LEU A 142 4.01 -1.70 -20.89
N SER A 143 3.41 -0.53 -20.89
CA SER A 143 3.99 0.66 -21.50
C SER A 143 5.11 1.26 -20.63
N LYS A 144 5.95 2.09 -21.25
CA LYS A 144 6.98 2.86 -20.51
C LYS A 144 6.36 3.74 -19.42
N SER A 145 5.17 4.30 -19.66
CA SER A 145 4.46 5.14 -18.68
C SER A 145 4.03 4.36 -17.44
N VAL A 146 3.45 3.17 -17.60
CA VAL A 146 3.05 2.31 -16.46
C VAL A 146 4.26 1.92 -15.62
N ARG A 147 5.40 1.58 -16.25
CA ARG A 147 6.64 1.28 -15.52
C ARG A 147 7.14 2.47 -14.72
N GLN A 148 7.07 3.68 -15.29
CA GLN A 148 7.43 4.92 -14.59
C GLN A 148 6.47 5.25 -13.43
N GLU A 149 5.17 4.97 -13.58
CA GLU A 149 4.21 5.15 -12.50
C GLU A 149 4.52 4.23 -11.32
N ILE A 150 4.79 2.94 -11.57
CA ILE A 150 5.17 1.99 -10.51
C ILE A 150 6.45 2.46 -9.79
N LYS A 151 7.47 2.93 -10.54
CA LYS A 151 8.67 3.52 -9.93
C LYS A 151 8.36 4.74 -9.05
N LYS A 152 7.48 5.63 -9.52
CA LYS A 152 7.04 6.80 -8.76
C LYS A 152 6.33 6.40 -7.47
N ASP A 153 5.51 5.36 -7.50
CA ASP A 153 4.81 4.86 -6.33
C ASP A 153 5.77 4.25 -5.31
N PHE A 154 6.79 3.49 -5.75
CA PHE A 154 7.89 3.05 -4.87
C PHE A 154 8.59 4.24 -4.20
N THR A 155 8.97 5.26 -4.97
CA THR A 155 9.61 6.48 -4.45
C THR A 155 8.72 7.20 -3.43
N LYS A 156 7.42 7.33 -3.73
CA LYS A 156 6.45 7.95 -2.80
C LYS A 156 6.34 7.18 -1.49
N LEU A 157 6.32 5.85 -1.56
CA LEU A 157 6.25 4.95 -0.40
C LEU A 157 7.55 5.00 0.43
N SER A 158 8.73 5.09 -0.21
CA SER A 158 10.01 5.30 0.46
C SER A 158 10.00 6.61 1.24
N TRP A 159 9.59 7.72 0.63
CA TRP A 159 9.46 8.99 1.34
C TRP A 159 8.49 8.94 2.53
N ALA A 160 7.43 8.13 2.44
CA ALA A 160 6.52 7.94 3.57
C ALA A 160 7.21 7.34 4.79
N LEU A 161 8.18 6.44 4.58
CA LEU A 161 9.01 5.84 5.62
C LEU A 161 10.10 6.80 6.08
N ASP A 162 10.87 7.38 5.17
CA ASP A 162 12.01 8.27 5.46
C ASP A 162 11.60 9.52 6.23
N LEU A 163 10.46 10.10 5.84
CA LEU A 163 9.87 11.26 6.53
C LEU A 163 9.08 10.88 7.78
N GLY A 164 8.98 9.58 8.07
CA GLY A 164 8.33 9.04 9.25
C GLY A 164 6.81 9.17 9.24
N GLN A 165 6.16 9.38 8.10
CA GLN A 165 4.70 9.41 8.02
C GLN A 165 4.09 8.02 8.25
N ALA A 166 4.69 6.98 7.67
CA ALA A 166 4.24 5.61 7.79
C ALA A 166 5.25 4.75 8.56
N VAL A 167 4.74 3.72 9.25
CA VAL A 167 5.56 2.67 9.90
C VAL A 167 5.92 1.59 8.90
N ASN A 168 4.99 1.24 8.01
CA ASN A 168 5.17 0.26 6.94
C ASN A 168 4.63 0.82 5.62
N SER A 169 5.24 0.41 4.52
CA SER A 169 4.80 0.78 3.17
C SER A 169 4.76 -0.44 2.27
N TYR A 170 3.70 -0.56 1.46
CA TYR A 170 3.46 -1.73 0.61
C TYR A 170 3.16 -1.30 -0.83
N MET A 171 3.89 -1.88 -1.80
CA MET A 171 3.61 -1.79 -3.22
C MET A 171 3.04 -3.11 -3.72
N ILE A 172 1.82 -3.10 -4.26
CA ILE A 172 1.12 -4.30 -4.74
C ILE A 172 0.89 -4.16 -6.24
N VAL A 173 1.50 -5.05 -7.02
CA VAL A 173 1.37 -5.06 -8.47
C VAL A 173 0.71 -6.35 -8.91
N PHE A 174 -0.46 -6.24 -9.54
CA PHE A 174 -1.17 -7.35 -10.17
C PHE A 174 -1.04 -7.28 -11.69
N ASN A 175 -0.63 -8.37 -12.30
CA ASN A 175 -0.50 -8.49 -13.75
C ASN A 175 -1.36 -9.66 -14.27
N ARG A 176 -2.35 -9.37 -15.12
CA ARG A 176 -3.18 -10.39 -15.78
C ARG A 176 -2.88 -10.56 -17.28
N VAL A 177 -1.83 -9.93 -17.75
CA VAL A 177 -1.36 -10.03 -19.13
C VAL A 177 -0.22 -11.03 -19.24
N ARG A 178 0.25 -11.26 -20.48
CA ARG A 178 1.40 -12.14 -20.73
C ARG A 178 2.62 -11.70 -19.91
N PRO A 179 3.35 -12.66 -19.32
CA PRO A 179 4.55 -12.39 -18.54
C PRO A 179 5.59 -11.59 -19.33
N GLU A 180 6.21 -10.63 -18.65
CA GLU A 180 7.37 -9.91 -19.17
C GLU A 180 8.53 -10.06 -18.19
N ASP A 181 9.47 -10.98 -18.47
CA ASP A 181 10.63 -11.21 -17.60
C ASP A 181 11.47 -9.94 -17.40
N GLY A 182 11.54 -9.06 -18.40
CA GLY A 182 12.19 -7.76 -18.28
C GLY A 182 11.54 -6.84 -17.24
N PHE A 183 10.23 -6.96 -16.99
CA PHE A 183 9.58 -6.20 -15.93
C PHE A 183 9.89 -6.73 -14.54
N ILE A 184 10.04 -8.03 -14.38
CA ILE A 184 10.42 -8.63 -13.10
C ILE A 184 11.76 -8.09 -12.60
N ASN A 185 12.74 -7.99 -13.51
CA ASN A 185 14.04 -7.41 -13.19
C ASN A 185 13.92 -5.93 -12.80
N GLN A 186 13.04 -5.17 -13.49
CA GLN A 186 12.76 -3.79 -13.11
C GLN A 186 12.05 -3.66 -11.76
N PHE A 187 11.06 -4.53 -11.48
CA PHE A 187 10.39 -4.54 -10.18
C PHE A 187 11.39 -4.80 -9.04
N LYS A 188 12.32 -5.75 -9.23
CA LYS A 188 13.41 -6.00 -8.29
C LYS A 188 14.32 -4.77 -8.15
N SER A 189 14.72 -4.14 -9.25
CA SER A 189 15.53 -2.92 -9.22
C SER A 189 14.83 -1.78 -8.46
N PHE A 190 13.52 -1.58 -8.62
CA PHE A 190 12.77 -0.58 -7.85
C PHE A 190 12.77 -0.90 -6.35
N SER A 191 12.69 -2.18 -6.00
CA SER A 191 12.79 -2.62 -4.62
C SER A 191 14.19 -2.44 -4.03
N GLU A 192 15.24 -2.63 -4.83
CA GLU A 192 16.63 -2.37 -4.43
C GLU A 192 16.91 -0.87 -4.22
N GLU A 193 16.29 0.00 -5.03
CA GLU A 193 16.33 1.47 -4.86
C GLU A 193 15.53 1.96 -3.62
N SER A 194 14.60 1.13 -3.10
CA SER A 194 13.71 1.44 -1.97
C SER A 194 13.56 0.22 -1.06
N PRO A 195 14.64 -0.23 -0.39
CA PRO A 195 14.69 -1.53 0.29
C PRO A 195 13.76 -1.65 1.50
N GLU A 196 13.29 -0.54 2.06
CA GLU A 196 12.35 -0.53 3.17
C GLU A 196 10.90 -0.75 2.71
N VAL A 197 10.60 -0.49 1.43
CA VAL A 197 9.26 -0.69 0.86
C VAL A 197 9.03 -2.17 0.59
N LYS A 198 7.98 -2.72 1.15
CA LYS A 198 7.57 -4.10 0.92
C LYS A 198 6.79 -4.20 -0.38
N GLY A 199 7.29 -4.99 -1.33
CA GLY A 199 6.69 -5.17 -2.64
C GLY A 199 6.19 -6.59 -2.87
N ILE A 200 5.02 -6.72 -3.52
CA ILE A 200 4.54 -7.99 -4.07
C ILE A 200 4.12 -7.79 -5.52
N TYR A 201 4.67 -8.61 -6.41
CA TYR A 201 4.24 -8.74 -7.80
C TYR A 201 3.56 -10.08 -7.98
N VAL A 202 2.34 -10.05 -8.45
CA VAL A 202 1.50 -11.23 -8.67
C VAL A 202 1.06 -11.28 -10.12
N GLU A 203 1.39 -12.35 -10.79
CA GLU A 203 1.10 -12.58 -12.20
C GLU A 203 0.17 -13.78 -12.36
N SER A 204 -0.91 -13.58 -13.11
CA SER A 204 -1.86 -14.64 -13.47
C SER A 204 -2.38 -14.43 -14.88
N SER A 205 -1.95 -15.26 -15.82
CA SER A 205 -2.37 -15.21 -17.22
C SER A 205 -2.96 -16.54 -17.68
N LYS A 206 -4.04 -16.45 -18.48
CA LYS A 206 -4.64 -17.62 -19.17
C LYS A 206 -4.15 -17.77 -20.61
N MET A 207 -3.42 -16.80 -21.14
CA MET A 207 -2.92 -16.85 -22.53
C MET A 207 -1.77 -17.85 -22.64
N GLY A 208 -1.99 -18.94 -23.35
CA GLY A 208 -0.95 -19.97 -23.59
C GLY A 208 -0.81 -21.03 -22.50
N GLY A 209 -1.78 -21.16 -21.62
CA GLY A 209 -1.76 -22.04 -20.44
C GLY A 209 -1.91 -21.28 -19.14
N ARG A 210 -2.19 -21.97 -18.02
CA ARG A 210 -2.21 -21.32 -16.72
C ARG A 210 -0.78 -20.98 -16.30
N HIS A 211 -0.47 -19.70 -16.24
CA HIS A 211 0.81 -19.21 -15.72
C HIS A 211 0.56 -18.40 -14.45
N TYR A 212 1.29 -18.76 -13.39
CA TYR A 212 1.21 -18.11 -12.09
C TYR A 212 2.60 -17.79 -11.58
N ARG A 213 2.80 -16.57 -11.11
CA ARG A 213 4.04 -16.16 -10.48
C ARG A 213 3.76 -15.19 -9.34
N VAL A 214 4.45 -15.38 -8.22
CA VAL A 214 4.43 -14.44 -7.09
C VAL A 214 5.88 -14.12 -6.72
N ILE A 215 6.20 -12.84 -6.67
CA ILE A 215 7.53 -12.33 -6.32
C ILE A 215 7.36 -11.35 -5.17
N TYR A 216 8.16 -11.54 -4.15
CA TYR A 216 8.22 -10.67 -2.98
C TYR A 216 9.56 -9.97 -2.90
N THR A 217 9.58 -8.76 -2.34
CA THR A 217 10.82 -8.13 -1.87
C THR A 217 11.36 -8.89 -0.66
N ASP A 218 12.65 -8.76 -0.35
CA ASP A 218 13.31 -9.57 0.67
C ASP A 218 12.82 -9.29 2.09
N ASN A 219 12.36 -8.08 2.35
CA ASN A 219 11.84 -7.61 3.64
C ASN A 219 10.40 -8.06 3.96
N TRP A 220 9.79 -8.91 3.13
CA TRP A 220 8.45 -9.43 3.36
C TRP A 220 8.46 -10.51 4.45
N THR A 221 7.59 -10.38 5.47
CA THR A 221 7.59 -11.25 6.67
C THR A 221 6.84 -12.56 6.44
N THR A 222 5.70 -12.51 5.73
CA THR A 222 4.85 -13.69 5.46
C THR A 222 4.72 -13.91 3.97
N ARG A 223 5.08 -15.10 3.46
CA ARG A 223 5.00 -15.42 2.03
C ARG A 223 3.98 -16.52 1.78
N LEU A 224 3.27 -16.44 0.66
CA LEU A 224 2.42 -17.53 0.19
C LEU A 224 3.28 -18.77 -0.08
N ARG A 225 2.86 -19.90 0.46
CA ARG A 225 3.39 -21.20 0.05
C ARG A 225 2.65 -21.59 -1.23
N TYR A 226 3.24 -21.29 -2.37
CA TYR A 226 2.69 -21.68 -3.66
C TYR A 226 3.37 -22.99 -4.08
N GLU A 227 2.65 -24.10 -3.96
CA GLU A 227 3.05 -25.35 -4.62
C GLU A 227 2.69 -25.21 -6.10
N LYS A 228 3.70 -25.33 -6.98
CA LYS A 228 3.47 -25.50 -8.40
C LYS A 228 2.75 -26.84 -8.59
N SER A 229 1.43 -26.79 -8.84
CA SER A 229 0.69 -27.93 -9.37
C SER A 229 0.89 -28.07 -10.86
#